data_2e90dcd79906f3778f191b6766ebe98a
#
_entry.id   2e90dcd79906f3778f191b6766ebe98a
#
_cell.length_a   1.000
_cell.length_b   1.000
_cell.length_c   1.000
_cell.angle_alpha   90.00
_cell.angle_beta   90.00
_cell.angle_gamma   90.00
#
_symmetry.space_group_name_H-M   'P 1'
#
loop_
_entity.id
_entity.type
_entity.pdbx_description
1 polymer ?
#
loop_
_entity_poly.entity_id
_entity_poly.type
_entity_poly.pdbx_seq_one_letter_code
_entity_poly.pdbx_strand_id
1 'polypeptide(L)'
;VENQEHDFYGSQSSNQIENSKAFSFSTTGKLAGDYDIQLIGHFNQENAVAAGLACLRLGASLEDIKKGIATTRVPGRMEVLTQKNGAKVFIDYAHNGDSLKKLISVVETHQTGKIALVLGSTGNKGESRRKDFGLLLNQHPEIQVFLTADDPNHEDPMAIADEISSYIHHPVEKIADREQAIKAAMSVTDQELD
;
A
#
# COMPACT_ATOMS: atom_id res chain seq x y z
N VAL A 1 24.66 -10.26 23.55
CA VAL A 1 23.31 -10.13 22.97
C VAL A 1 23.24 -11.22 21.91
N GLU A 2 22.63 -12.36 22.25
CA GLU A 2 22.47 -13.48 21.35
C GLU A 2 21.55 -13.09 20.20
N ASN A 3 22.06 -13.20 18.99
CA ASN A 3 21.29 -13.17 17.75
C ASN A 3 20.38 -14.42 17.72
N GLN A 4 19.16 -14.28 18.20
CA GLN A 4 18.13 -15.27 17.90
C GLN A 4 17.49 -14.85 16.58
N GLU A 5 17.83 -15.57 15.52
CA GLU A 5 17.11 -15.51 14.25
C GLU A 5 15.64 -15.80 14.51
N HIS A 6 14.79 -14.84 14.20
CA HIS A 6 13.35 -15.00 14.26
C HIS A 6 12.88 -15.37 12.86
N ASP A 7 12.68 -16.66 12.64
CA ASP A 7 12.04 -17.14 11.42
C ASP A 7 10.58 -16.65 11.40
N PHE A 8 10.26 -15.81 10.45
CA PHE A 8 8.91 -15.35 10.18
C PHE A 8 8.33 -16.16 9.02
N TYR A 9 7.28 -16.91 9.27
CA TYR A 9 6.52 -17.63 8.25
C TYR A 9 5.13 -17.03 8.14
N GLY A 10 4.90 -16.27 7.07
CA GLY A 10 3.57 -15.87 6.65
C GLY A 10 3.02 -16.88 5.65
N SER A 11 2.04 -17.67 6.02
CA SER A 11 1.25 -18.39 5.03
C SER A 11 0.13 -17.48 4.55
N GLN A 12 0.19 -17.05 3.29
CA GLN A 12 -0.98 -16.49 2.64
C GLN A 12 -1.95 -17.64 2.37
N SER A 13 -2.93 -17.82 3.25
CA SER A 13 -4.09 -18.61 2.88
C SER A 13 -4.88 -17.81 1.83
N SER A 14 -4.86 -18.37 0.63
CA SER A 14 -5.45 -17.91 -0.59
C SER A 14 -6.88 -17.39 -0.48
N ASN A 15 -7.12 -16.31 -1.24
CA ASN A 15 -8.34 -16.07 -2.00
C ASN A 15 -9.59 -15.71 -1.21
N GLN A 16 -9.75 -14.47 -1.01
CA GLN A 16 -10.96 -13.65 -1.25
C GLN A 16 -10.92 -12.43 -0.35
N ILE A 17 -10.72 -11.27 -0.96
CA ILE A 17 -11.11 -10.00 -0.33
C ILE A 17 -12.64 -9.96 -0.43
N GLU A 18 -13.31 -10.68 0.42
CA GLU A 18 -14.71 -10.43 0.75
C GLU A 18 -14.73 -9.72 2.10
N ASN A 19 -15.37 -8.57 2.09
CA ASN A 19 -15.77 -7.76 3.24
C ASN A 19 -15.24 -8.24 4.61
N SER A 20 -14.17 -7.57 5.10
CA SER A 20 -13.70 -7.66 6.49
C SER A 20 -13.18 -9.02 7.00
N LYS A 21 -12.68 -9.91 6.16
CA LYS A 21 -12.02 -11.12 6.68
C LYS A 21 -10.63 -10.78 7.19
N ALA A 22 -10.35 -11.17 8.42
CA ALA A 22 -9.04 -11.13 9.02
C ALA A 22 -8.09 -12.03 8.22
N PHE A 23 -6.87 -11.55 7.98
CA PHE A 23 -5.79 -12.41 7.49
C PHE A 23 -5.12 -13.05 8.68
N SER A 24 -4.59 -14.25 8.54
CA SER A 24 -3.85 -14.93 9.60
C SER A 24 -2.39 -15.15 9.20
N PHE A 25 -1.51 -15.14 10.19
CA PHE A 25 -0.11 -15.49 10.05
C PHE A 25 0.39 -16.18 11.31
N SER A 26 1.45 -16.96 11.18
CA SER A 26 2.08 -17.66 12.30
C SER A 26 3.47 -17.11 12.55
N THR A 27 3.88 -17.10 13.81
CA THR A 27 5.23 -16.69 14.22
C THR A 27 5.87 -17.73 15.09
N THR A 28 7.19 -17.66 15.21
CA THR A 28 8.01 -18.46 16.12
C THR A 28 8.70 -17.57 17.17
N GLY A 29 9.47 -18.17 18.08
CA GLY A 29 10.22 -17.44 19.08
C GLY A 29 9.36 -16.88 20.20
N LYS A 30 9.62 -15.64 20.64
CA LYS A 30 8.96 -15.03 21.82
C LYS A 30 7.49 -14.70 21.62
N LEU A 31 7.06 -14.53 20.37
CA LEU A 31 5.67 -14.33 19.98
C LEU A 31 5.09 -15.58 19.32
N ALA A 32 5.62 -16.77 19.60
CA ALA A 32 5.15 -17.99 18.95
C ALA A 32 3.64 -18.16 19.04
N GLY A 33 3.00 -18.45 17.89
CA GLY A 33 1.58 -18.69 17.76
C GLY A 33 0.97 -18.10 16.51
N ASP A 34 -0.36 -18.26 16.42
CA ASP A 34 -1.17 -17.77 15.31
C ASP A 34 -1.82 -16.43 15.67
N TYR A 35 -1.86 -15.55 14.69
CA TYR A 35 -2.37 -14.18 14.81
C TYR A 35 -3.32 -13.87 13.67
N ASP A 36 -4.42 -13.23 13.97
CA ASP A 36 -5.29 -12.59 13.00
C ASP A 36 -4.89 -11.13 12.84
N ILE A 37 -4.98 -10.59 11.62
CA ILE A 37 -4.65 -9.19 11.32
C ILE A 37 -5.65 -8.62 10.32
N GLN A 38 -6.01 -7.34 10.49
CA GLN A 38 -6.94 -6.65 9.58
C GLN A 38 -6.21 -5.98 8.40
N LEU A 39 -4.91 -5.74 8.52
CA LEU A 39 -4.12 -5.01 7.53
C LEU A 39 -3.58 -5.98 6.48
N ILE A 40 -3.80 -5.66 5.21
CA ILE A 40 -3.35 -6.46 4.06
C ILE A 40 -1.85 -6.25 3.81
N GLY A 41 -1.17 -7.31 3.36
CA GLY A 41 0.22 -7.27 2.94
C GLY A 41 1.19 -7.81 4.00
N HIS A 42 2.19 -8.55 3.52
CA HIS A 42 3.21 -9.18 4.35
C HIS A 42 3.97 -8.17 5.23
N PHE A 43 4.27 -6.98 4.69
CA PHE A 43 4.92 -5.92 5.45
C PHE A 43 4.12 -5.44 6.67
N ASN A 44 2.80 -5.55 6.66
CA ASN A 44 1.97 -5.26 7.83
C ASN A 44 2.03 -6.38 8.87
N GLN A 45 2.24 -7.62 8.47
CA GLN A 45 2.53 -8.72 9.39
C GLN A 45 3.88 -8.50 10.08
N GLU A 46 4.92 -8.10 9.34
CA GLU A 46 6.22 -7.72 9.91
C GLU A 46 6.10 -6.57 10.92
N ASN A 47 5.34 -5.53 10.57
CA ASN A 47 5.06 -4.41 11.46
C ASN A 47 4.33 -4.86 12.74
N ALA A 48 3.35 -5.77 12.61
CA ALA A 48 2.63 -6.32 13.75
C ALA A 48 3.54 -7.13 14.67
N VAL A 49 4.47 -7.93 14.11
CA VAL A 49 5.47 -8.66 14.90
C VAL A 49 6.40 -7.69 15.63
N ALA A 50 6.89 -6.66 14.96
CA ALA A 50 7.76 -5.66 15.60
C ALA A 50 7.03 -4.93 16.75
N ALA A 51 5.78 -4.51 16.52
CA ALA A 51 4.96 -3.88 17.57
C ALA A 51 4.67 -4.84 18.71
N GLY A 52 4.34 -6.10 18.43
CA GLY A 52 4.10 -7.14 19.42
C GLY A 52 5.33 -7.41 20.31
N LEU A 53 6.52 -7.48 19.71
CA LEU A 53 7.77 -7.63 20.45
C LEU A 53 8.04 -6.43 21.37
N ALA A 54 7.76 -5.22 20.91
CA ALA A 54 7.88 -4.02 21.76
C ALA A 54 6.89 -4.07 22.93
N CYS A 55 5.63 -4.42 22.69
CA CYS A 55 4.61 -4.56 23.73
C CYS A 55 4.99 -5.66 24.75
N LEU A 56 5.49 -6.80 24.27
CA LEU A 56 5.96 -7.88 25.16
C LEU A 56 7.10 -7.42 26.06
N ARG A 57 8.03 -6.62 25.54
CA ARG A 57 9.12 -6.02 26.33
C ARG A 57 8.63 -5.02 27.36
N LEU A 58 7.50 -4.38 27.12
CA LEU A 58 6.84 -3.48 28.07
C LEU A 58 5.91 -4.21 29.06
N GLY A 59 5.84 -5.54 29.00
CA GLY A 59 5.11 -6.36 29.95
C GLY A 59 3.68 -6.72 29.56
N ALA A 60 3.27 -6.47 28.30
CA ALA A 60 1.98 -6.92 27.82
C ALA A 60 1.93 -8.46 27.73
N SER A 61 0.77 -9.06 27.99
CA SER A 61 0.57 -10.49 27.82
C SER A 61 0.47 -10.86 26.32
N LEU A 62 0.76 -12.12 25.98
CA LEU A 62 0.56 -12.61 24.61
C LEU A 62 -0.91 -12.53 24.16
N GLU A 63 -1.83 -12.70 25.08
CA GLU A 63 -3.28 -12.58 24.79
C GLU A 63 -3.64 -11.16 24.43
N ASP A 64 -3.18 -10.16 25.19
CA ASP A 64 -3.42 -8.75 24.87
C ASP A 64 -2.79 -8.34 23.53
N ILE A 65 -1.60 -8.84 23.24
CA ILE A 65 -0.91 -8.61 21.97
C ILE A 65 -1.71 -9.21 20.80
N LYS A 66 -2.17 -10.45 20.91
CA LYS A 66 -3.02 -11.09 19.90
C LYS A 66 -4.30 -10.30 19.65
N LYS A 67 -4.98 -9.91 20.72
CA LYS A 67 -6.20 -9.10 20.64
C LYS A 67 -5.92 -7.73 19.99
N GLY A 68 -4.84 -7.08 20.37
CA GLY A 68 -4.41 -5.80 19.80
C GLY A 68 -4.17 -5.92 18.29
N ILE A 69 -3.40 -6.90 17.84
CA ILE A 69 -3.10 -7.13 16.43
C ILE A 69 -4.40 -7.42 15.64
N ALA A 70 -5.27 -8.28 16.17
CA ALA A 70 -6.51 -8.68 15.51
C ALA A 70 -7.51 -7.53 15.32
N THR A 71 -7.46 -6.51 16.15
CA THR A 71 -8.42 -5.40 16.13
C THR A 71 -7.85 -4.10 15.55
N THR A 72 -6.53 -4.03 15.37
CA THR A 72 -5.87 -2.80 14.90
C THR A 72 -6.24 -2.50 13.45
N ARG A 73 -6.66 -1.25 13.23
CA ARG A 73 -6.84 -0.64 11.92
C ARG A 73 -6.08 0.68 11.89
N VAL A 74 -5.39 0.95 10.80
CA VAL A 74 -4.64 2.20 10.62
C VAL A 74 -5.20 2.89 9.37
N PRO A 75 -5.92 4.02 9.53
CA PRO A 75 -6.45 4.76 8.39
C PRO A 75 -5.35 5.11 7.40
N GLY A 76 -5.64 4.96 6.11
CA GLY A 76 -4.67 5.22 5.03
C GLY A 76 -3.50 4.24 4.95
N ARG A 77 -3.59 3.06 5.59
CA ARG A 77 -2.61 1.97 5.47
C ARG A 77 -3.30 0.72 4.96
N MET A 78 -3.16 0.46 3.66
CA MET A 78 -3.85 -0.64 2.98
C MET A 78 -5.35 -0.71 3.31
N GLU A 79 -5.96 0.47 3.45
CA GLU A 79 -7.40 0.57 3.63
C GLU A 79 -8.08 0.25 2.31
N VAL A 80 -9.06 -0.65 2.34
CA VAL A 80 -9.78 -1.09 1.14
C VAL A 80 -11.23 -0.66 1.21
N LEU A 81 -11.64 0.12 0.23
CA LEU A 81 -13.02 0.49 0.01
C LEU A 81 -13.55 -0.26 -1.23
N THR A 82 -14.84 -0.54 -1.23
CA THR A 82 -15.50 -1.15 -2.40
C THR A 82 -16.48 -0.16 -2.98
N GLN A 83 -16.35 0.12 -4.27
CA GLN A 83 -17.30 0.95 -5.02
C GLN A 83 -18.60 0.18 -5.30
N LYS A 84 -19.65 0.90 -5.72
CA LYS A 84 -20.95 0.31 -6.04
C LYS A 84 -20.88 -0.69 -7.22
N ASN A 85 -19.97 -0.48 -8.16
CA ASN A 85 -19.69 -1.37 -9.29
C ASN A 85 -18.81 -2.58 -8.93
N GLY A 86 -18.41 -2.72 -7.65
CA GLY A 86 -17.54 -3.81 -7.18
C GLY A 86 -16.05 -3.52 -7.25
N ALA A 87 -15.62 -2.43 -7.91
CA ALA A 87 -14.21 -2.06 -7.97
C ALA A 87 -13.63 -1.79 -6.57
N LYS A 88 -12.38 -2.14 -6.37
CA LYS A 88 -11.66 -1.95 -5.10
C LYS A 88 -10.82 -0.68 -5.18
N VAL A 89 -10.89 0.14 -4.13
CA VAL A 89 -10.03 1.30 -3.93
C VAL A 89 -9.09 0.99 -2.77
N PHE A 90 -7.80 0.97 -3.05
CA PHE A 90 -6.75 0.79 -2.05
C PHE A 90 -6.19 2.15 -1.66
N ILE A 91 -6.22 2.47 -0.38
CA ILE A 91 -5.67 3.72 0.15
C ILE A 91 -4.45 3.36 0.99
N ASP A 92 -3.29 3.84 0.57
CA ASP A 92 -2.02 3.58 1.25
C ASP A 92 -1.14 4.83 1.32
N TYR A 93 -0.22 4.83 2.26
CA TYR A 93 0.75 5.90 2.47
C TYR A 93 2.11 5.58 1.81
N ALA A 94 2.11 4.82 0.73
CA ALA A 94 3.33 4.55 -0.02
C ALA A 94 3.97 5.87 -0.50
N HIS A 95 5.20 6.13 -0.06
CA HIS A 95 5.87 7.43 -0.24
C HIS A 95 7.31 7.30 -0.75
N ASN A 96 7.73 6.12 -1.18
CA ASN A 96 9.01 5.84 -1.85
C ASN A 96 8.86 4.65 -2.80
N GLY A 97 9.86 4.41 -3.65
CA GLY A 97 9.80 3.36 -4.67
C GLY A 97 9.58 1.96 -4.09
N ASP A 98 10.21 1.62 -2.96
CA ASP A 98 10.05 0.29 -2.34
C ASP A 98 8.62 0.08 -1.80
N SER A 99 8.06 1.07 -1.12
CA SER A 99 6.68 0.98 -0.62
C SER A 99 5.66 0.96 -1.75
N LEU A 100 5.87 1.72 -2.83
CA LEU A 100 5.02 1.69 -4.01
C LEU A 100 5.07 0.34 -4.71
N LYS A 101 6.26 -0.25 -4.85
CA LYS A 101 6.43 -1.59 -5.41
C LYS A 101 5.66 -2.65 -4.62
N LYS A 102 5.73 -2.59 -3.28
CA LYS A 102 4.97 -3.49 -2.40
C LYS A 102 3.46 -3.30 -2.55
N LEU A 103 2.99 -2.05 -2.64
CA LEU A 103 1.59 -1.75 -2.88
C LEU A 103 1.10 -2.33 -4.22
N ILE A 104 1.83 -2.08 -5.31
CA ILE A 104 1.49 -2.62 -6.64
C ILE A 104 1.39 -4.13 -6.58
N SER A 105 2.39 -4.81 -6.02
CA SER A 105 2.39 -6.27 -5.89
C SER A 105 1.18 -6.81 -5.12
N VAL A 106 0.75 -6.13 -4.06
CA VAL A 106 -0.45 -6.52 -3.33
C VAL A 106 -1.69 -6.31 -4.19
N VAL A 107 -1.83 -5.18 -4.87
CA VAL A 107 -2.98 -4.88 -5.73
C VAL A 107 -3.08 -5.91 -6.86
N GLU A 108 -1.99 -6.21 -7.55
CA GLU A 108 -1.94 -7.22 -8.62
C GLU A 108 -2.37 -8.62 -8.15
N THR A 109 -2.01 -8.99 -6.91
CA THR A 109 -2.42 -10.29 -6.34
C THR A 109 -3.93 -10.36 -6.11
N HIS A 110 -4.58 -9.22 -5.89
CA HIS A 110 -5.99 -9.13 -5.49
C HIS A 110 -6.91 -8.60 -6.60
N GLN A 111 -6.36 -8.29 -7.78
CA GLN A 111 -7.07 -7.64 -8.86
C GLN A 111 -6.91 -8.40 -10.18
N THR A 112 -8.02 -8.56 -10.91
CA THR A 112 -8.05 -9.22 -12.23
C THR A 112 -8.38 -8.25 -13.38
N GLY A 113 -8.71 -7.01 -13.07
CA GLY A 113 -9.13 -5.98 -14.01
C GLY A 113 -8.10 -4.87 -14.23
N LYS A 114 -8.57 -3.74 -14.74
CA LYS A 114 -7.75 -2.55 -14.96
C LYS A 114 -7.29 -1.97 -13.60
N ILE A 115 -6.06 -1.50 -13.56
CA ILE A 115 -5.49 -0.82 -12.41
C ILE A 115 -5.29 0.66 -12.77
N ALA A 116 -5.84 1.55 -11.94
CA ALA A 116 -5.59 2.98 -11.99
C ALA A 116 -4.84 3.40 -10.72
N LEU A 117 -3.75 4.14 -10.88
CA LEU A 117 -2.93 4.64 -9.78
C LEU A 117 -2.96 6.16 -9.74
N VAL A 118 -3.34 6.74 -8.61
CA VAL A 118 -3.22 8.18 -8.33
C VAL A 118 -2.02 8.41 -7.44
N LEU A 119 -1.02 9.12 -7.93
CA LEU A 119 0.25 9.34 -7.24
C LEU A 119 0.66 10.81 -7.28
N GLY A 120 1.24 11.28 -6.19
CA GLY A 120 1.97 12.52 -6.09
C GLY A 120 3.28 12.34 -5.35
N SER A 121 4.08 13.40 -5.27
CA SER A 121 5.29 13.42 -4.45
C SER A 121 5.41 14.75 -3.72
N THR A 122 5.93 14.67 -2.50
CA THR A 122 6.17 15.85 -1.66
C THR A 122 7.25 16.75 -2.29
N GLY A 123 7.02 18.04 -2.28
CA GLY A 123 8.00 19.04 -2.68
C GLY A 123 9.07 19.29 -1.61
N ASN A 124 10.24 19.80 -2.03
CA ASN A 124 11.38 20.16 -1.20
C ASN A 124 11.90 19.04 -0.28
N LYS A 125 11.48 17.81 -0.51
CA LYS A 125 11.93 16.62 0.23
C LYS A 125 11.90 15.39 -0.66
N GLY A 126 13.00 14.65 -0.68
CA GLY A 126 13.03 13.35 -1.31
C GLY A 126 12.92 13.35 -2.84
N GLU A 127 13.60 14.27 -3.52
CA GLU A 127 13.65 14.37 -4.98
C GLU A 127 14.05 13.03 -5.64
N SER A 128 14.94 12.25 -5.01
CA SER A 128 15.29 10.90 -5.48
C SER A 128 14.08 9.97 -5.62
N ARG A 129 13.03 10.17 -4.82
CA ARG A 129 11.81 9.37 -4.87
C ARG A 129 11.04 9.54 -6.18
N ARG A 130 11.10 10.73 -6.79
CA ARG A 130 10.42 11.04 -8.06
C ARG A 130 10.95 10.17 -9.18
N LYS A 131 12.28 10.06 -9.25
CA LYS A 131 12.96 9.17 -10.18
C LYS A 131 12.58 7.70 -9.92
N ASP A 132 12.61 7.27 -8.65
CA ASP A 132 12.28 5.90 -8.29
C ASP A 132 10.84 5.55 -8.66
N PHE A 133 9.88 6.47 -8.44
CA PHE A 133 8.50 6.31 -8.88
C PHE A 133 8.39 6.17 -10.39
N GLY A 134 9.01 7.08 -11.14
CA GLY A 134 8.94 7.05 -12.60
C GLY A 134 9.57 5.79 -13.18
N LEU A 135 10.75 5.37 -12.70
CA LEU A 135 11.40 4.15 -13.17
C LEU A 135 10.58 2.88 -12.82
N LEU A 136 9.97 2.84 -11.64
CA LEU A 136 9.09 1.73 -11.26
C LEU A 136 7.86 1.69 -12.16
N LEU A 137 7.16 2.80 -12.29
CA LEU A 137 5.93 2.88 -13.11
C LEU A 137 6.19 2.60 -14.58
N ASN A 138 7.37 2.95 -15.10
CA ASN A 138 7.76 2.60 -16.46
C ASN A 138 7.84 1.08 -16.70
N GLN A 139 7.95 0.27 -15.65
CA GLN A 139 7.95 -1.20 -15.74
C GLN A 139 6.51 -1.79 -15.72
N HIS A 140 5.50 -0.95 -15.48
CA HIS A 140 4.09 -1.34 -15.34
C HIS A 140 3.19 -0.58 -16.35
N PRO A 141 3.36 -0.80 -17.67
CA PRO A 141 2.57 -0.11 -18.68
C PRO A 141 1.07 -0.45 -18.66
N GLU A 142 0.69 -1.51 -17.96
CA GLU A 142 -0.69 -1.94 -17.73
C GLU A 142 -1.42 -1.07 -16.70
N ILE A 143 -0.69 -0.30 -15.88
CA ILE A 143 -1.27 0.60 -14.89
C ILE A 143 -1.55 1.96 -15.53
N GLN A 144 -2.79 2.42 -15.47
CA GLN A 144 -3.13 3.78 -15.85
C GLN A 144 -2.74 4.76 -14.74
N VAL A 145 -1.78 5.62 -15.02
CA VAL A 145 -1.16 6.50 -14.01
C VAL A 145 -1.74 7.91 -14.10
N PHE A 146 -2.19 8.42 -12.95
CA PHE A 146 -2.65 9.79 -12.73
C PHE A 146 -1.69 10.48 -11.77
N LEU A 147 -0.86 11.39 -12.27
CA LEU A 147 0.05 12.19 -11.46
C LEU A 147 -0.65 13.46 -11.01
N THR A 148 -0.55 13.77 -9.72
CA THR A 148 -1.28 14.89 -9.10
C THR A 148 -0.47 15.54 -7.97
N ALA A 149 -0.99 16.66 -7.44
CA ALA A 149 -0.43 17.25 -6.23
C ALA A 149 -0.51 16.28 -5.04
N ASP A 150 0.55 16.26 -4.25
CA ASP A 150 0.55 15.72 -2.89
C ASP A 150 0.80 16.88 -1.91
N ASP A 151 1.90 16.96 -1.22
CA ASP A 151 2.29 18.13 -0.44
C ASP A 151 3.44 18.85 -1.18
N PRO A 152 3.13 19.78 -2.10
CA PRO A 152 4.15 20.36 -2.97
C PRO A 152 5.07 21.36 -2.24
N ASN A 153 4.75 21.76 -1.00
CA ASN A 153 5.44 22.84 -0.26
C ASN A 153 5.53 24.13 -1.10
N HIS A 154 6.73 24.48 -1.56
CA HIS A 154 6.99 25.68 -2.35
C HIS A 154 7.26 25.37 -3.84
N GLU A 155 7.16 24.13 -4.25
CA GLU A 155 7.33 23.73 -5.64
C GLU A 155 5.99 23.73 -6.39
N ASP A 156 6.05 23.91 -7.71
CA ASP A 156 4.89 23.72 -8.56
C ASP A 156 4.55 22.20 -8.61
N PRO A 157 3.32 21.80 -8.22
CA PRO A 157 2.93 20.41 -8.25
C PRO A 157 2.99 19.79 -9.66
N MET A 158 2.81 20.60 -10.69
CA MET A 158 2.90 20.12 -12.07
C MET A 158 4.35 19.91 -12.50
N ALA A 159 5.29 20.72 -12.01
CA ALA A 159 6.71 20.47 -12.23
C ALA A 159 7.16 19.16 -11.58
N ILE A 160 6.65 18.83 -10.39
CA ILE A 160 6.88 17.53 -9.73
C ILE A 160 6.31 16.38 -10.58
N ALA A 161 5.10 16.53 -11.10
CA ALA A 161 4.47 15.54 -11.97
C ALA A 161 5.25 15.36 -13.29
N ASP A 162 5.76 16.45 -13.87
CA ASP A 162 6.59 16.45 -15.07
C ASP A 162 7.90 15.69 -14.84
N GLU A 163 8.55 15.93 -13.70
CA GLU A 163 9.77 15.21 -13.33
C GLU A 163 9.52 13.70 -13.22
N ILE A 164 8.48 13.27 -12.50
CA ILE A 164 8.12 11.85 -12.41
C ILE A 164 7.84 11.28 -13.80
N SER A 165 7.03 11.97 -14.60
CA SER A 165 6.62 11.51 -15.93
C SER A 165 7.80 11.41 -16.92
N SER A 166 8.87 12.18 -16.72
CA SER A 166 10.06 12.14 -17.58
C SER A 166 10.77 10.77 -17.61
N TYR A 167 10.53 9.93 -16.62
CA TYR A 167 11.06 8.57 -16.52
C TYR A 167 10.07 7.49 -17.01
N ILE A 168 8.87 7.88 -17.48
CA ILE A 168 7.81 6.98 -17.92
C ILE A 168 7.65 7.10 -19.45
N HIS A 169 7.69 5.99 -20.16
CA HIS A 169 7.63 5.98 -21.63
C HIS A 169 6.29 5.51 -22.19
N HIS A 170 5.28 5.37 -21.34
CA HIS A 170 3.88 5.11 -21.73
C HIS A 170 2.99 6.29 -21.30
N PRO A 171 1.74 6.38 -21.77
CA PRO A 171 0.85 7.48 -21.44
C PRO A 171 0.59 7.62 -19.94
N VAL A 172 0.69 8.84 -19.44
CA VAL A 172 0.30 9.21 -18.08
C VAL A 172 -0.58 10.45 -18.12
N GLU A 173 -1.53 10.54 -17.21
CA GLU A 173 -2.35 11.74 -17.05
C GLU A 173 -1.79 12.60 -15.91
N LYS A 174 -1.79 13.92 -16.11
CA LYS A 174 -1.34 14.90 -15.11
C LYS A 174 -2.49 15.83 -14.78
N ILE A 175 -2.97 15.79 -13.54
CA ILE A 175 -4.11 16.55 -13.07
C ILE A 175 -3.73 17.20 -11.74
N ALA A 176 -3.59 18.53 -11.72
CA ALA A 176 -3.12 19.26 -10.53
C ALA A 176 -4.05 19.08 -9.32
N ASP A 177 -5.35 19.12 -9.54
CA ASP A 177 -6.35 18.91 -8.51
C ASP A 177 -6.48 17.42 -8.16
N ARG A 178 -6.13 17.06 -6.92
CA ARG A 178 -6.12 15.67 -6.48
C ARG A 178 -7.52 15.04 -6.46
N GLU A 179 -8.56 15.81 -6.15
CA GLU A 179 -9.92 15.30 -6.16
C GLU A 179 -10.36 14.95 -7.59
N GLN A 180 -10.01 15.79 -8.56
CA GLN A 180 -10.28 15.52 -9.97
C GLN A 180 -9.47 14.32 -10.48
N ALA A 181 -8.21 14.19 -10.07
CA ALA A 181 -7.38 13.03 -10.41
C ALA A 181 -7.99 11.72 -9.88
N ILE A 182 -8.48 11.73 -8.64
CA ILE A 182 -9.16 10.57 -8.04
C ILE A 182 -10.44 10.25 -8.82
N LYS A 183 -11.26 11.25 -9.16
CA LYS A 183 -12.49 11.04 -9.94
C LYS A 183 -12.20 10.47 -11.34
N ALA A 184 -11.15 10.97 -11.99
CA ALA A 184 -10.73 10.45 -13.29
C ALA A 184 -10.28 8.98 -13.18
N ALA A 185 -9.46 8.65 -12.18
CA ALA A 185 -9.01 7.29 -11.94
C ALA A 185 -10.18 6.34 -11.61
N MET A 186 -11.16 6.79 -10.83
CA MET A 186 -12.34 5.99 -10.53
C MET A 186 -13.18 5.71 -11.78
N SER A 187 -13.27 6.65 -12.73
CA SER A 187 -14.03 6.44 -13.98
C SER A 187 -13.42 5.38 -14.90
N VAL A 188 -12.13 5.10 -14.77
CA VAL A 188 -11.46 4.01 -15.53
C VAL A 188 -12.02 2.65 -15.14
N THR A 189 -12.38 2.50 -13.86
CA THR A 189 -12.91 1.25 -13.32
C THR A 189 -14.42 1.12 -13.47
N ASP A 190 -15.11 2.21 -13.84
CA ASP A 190 -16.54 2.22 -14.12
C ASP A 190 -16.88 1.74 -15.54
N GLN A 191 -15.91 1.69 -16.44
CA GLN A 191 -16.11 1.14 -17.78
C GLN A 191 -16.22 -0.38 -17.67
N GLU A 192 -17.45 -0.87 -17.73
CA GLU A 192 -17.75 -2.29 -17.82
C GLU A 192 -16.94 -2.92 -18.97
N LEU A 193 -16.49 -4.12 -18.71
CA LEU A 193 -15.96 -5.00 -19.75
C LEU A 193 -17.13 -5.36 -20.66
N ASP A 194 -17.25 -4.65 -21.81
CA ASP A 194 -18.08 -5.09 -22.94
C ASP A 194 -17.55 -6.40 -23.54
#